data_86906d44415765a7778c11d8b8e0f29d
#
_entry.id   86906d44415765a7778c11d8b8e0f29d
#
_cell.length_a   1.000
_cell.length_b   1.000
_cell.length_c   1.000
_cell.angle_alpha   90.00
_cell.angle_beta   90.00
_cell.angle_gamma   90.00
#
_symmetry.space_group_name_H-M   'P 1'
#
loop_
_entity.id
_entity.type
_entity.pdbx_description
1 polymer ?
#
loop_
_entity_poly.entity_id
_entity_poly.type
_entity_poly.pdbx_seq_one_letter_code
_entity_poly.pdbx_strand_id
1 'polypeptide(L)'
;MLLSAGALLQYLHETQKNSLDHINRIDIYSIEDFMIIDSSSRRNLELTETLRDKQKRGSLLWVLDKTKTAMGARMLRNMIEQPLIHKDDIEARLDAITELNDSVITRDELREYMNTIYDLERLMTRISLRTANPRDLLAFKTSIQLLPFIIQLLGEFHSDELTEIRDGIDDLQDLYDLLDRAIVDEPPILIREGGIFKDGYLEDIDTLKNATTDGKNWIAELEAREKEKTGIKNLKIKFNKVFGYYFDVTNSYKSLVPDYFIRKQTLANSERYTTEELDRLAGVILGSSDKLVALEYNTYVELRDTLAAELTRVQRTAHSIAMLDALCSLSYVAVANGYVRPEINTDGVIDIKDGRHPVVEKMLNNDMFITNDTYLNNHESRISIITGPNMAGKSTYMRQTALIVLMAQVGSFVPAASANIGICDRIFTRVGASDDLASGQSTFMVEMSEVANILRNATKNSLLILDEIGRGTSTYDGLAIAWAVVEYISNSELLGAKTLFATHYHELTELEGKLSAVNNYCIAVKEDGDDIVFLRKIVKGGADRSYGIQVAKLAGVPDVVIARANEICNQLIDKDITTKLKEIKVTNDFKPKKEDTQMSMFGSPVSYTHLRAHE
;
A
#
# COMPACT_ATOMS: atom_id res chain seq x y z
N MET A 1 -0.20 17.71 -21.91
CA MET A 1 -0.47 16.30 -21.61
C MET A 1 -0.09 15.37 -22.77
N LEU A 2 -0.72 15.42 -23.97
CA LEU A 2 -0.36 14.57 -25.13
C LEU A 2 1.11 14.66 -25.54
N LEU A 3 1.72 15.85 -25.51
CA LEU A 3 3.14 16.03 -25.81
C LEU A 3 4.05 15.36 -24.78
N SER A 4 3.70 15.42 -23.49
CA SER A 4 4.47 14.78 -22.42
C SER A 4 4.37 13.25 -22.50
N ALA A 5 3.18 12.72 -22.76
CA ALA A 5 2.95 11.29 -22.96
C ALA A 5 3.70 10.78 -24.21
N GLY A 6 3.64 11.53 -25.33
CA GLY A 6 4.37 11.21 -26.55
C GLY A 6 5.88 11.22 -26.35
N ALA A 7 6.43 12.21 -25.65
CA ALA A 7 7.86 12.27 -25.33
C ALA A 7 8.30 11.11 -24.43
N LEU A 8 7.48 10.72 -23.45
CA LEU A 8 7.74 9.57 -22.59
C LEU A 8 7.73 8.25 -23.39
N LEU A 9 6.72 8.04 -24.24
CA LEU A 9 6.66 6.86 -25.10
C LEU A 9 7.86 6.77 -26.04
N GLN A 10 8.27 7.89 -26.62
CA GLN A 10 9.47 7.93 -27.45
C GLN A 10 10.72 7.58 -26.65
N TYR A 11 10.89 8.15 -25.46
CA TYR A 11 12.00 7.82 -24.56
C TYR A 11 12.02 6.34 -24.18
N LEU A 12 10.87 5.78 -23.83
CA LEU A 12 10.75 4.34 -23.52
C LEU A 12 11.10 3.47 -24.73
N HIS A 13 10.64 3.85 -25.92
CA HIS A 13 10.96 3.12 -27.16
C HIS A 13 12.48 3.13 -27.45
N GLU A 14 13.15 4.25 -27.22
CA GLU A 14 14.59 4.39 -27.44
C GLU A 14 15.43 3.63 -26.39
N THR A 15 14.96 3.58 -25.13
CA THR A 15 15.73 3.04 -24.00
C THR A 15 15.46 1.57 -23.72
N GLN A 16 14.20 1.12 -23.81
CA GLN A 16 13.81 -0.24 -23.41
C GLN A 16 14.15 -1.31 -24.48
N LYS A 17 14.28 -0.94 -25.76
CA LYS A 17 14.57 -1.85 -26.89
C LYS A 17 13.64 -3.07 -26.98
N ASN A 18 12.56 -3.10 -26.23
CA ASN A 18 11.51 -4.13 -26.23
C ASN A 18 10.23 -3.57 -26.83
N SER A 19 9.31 -4.44 -27.24
CA SER A 19 7.97 -4.02 -27.64
C SER A 19 7.27 -3.31 -26.48
N LEU A 20 6.67 -2.16 -26.77
CA LEU A 20 5.84 -1.38 -25.83
C LEU A 20 4.34 -1.67 -26.03
N ASP A 21 3.98 -2.79 -26.67
CA ASP A 21 2.59 -3.15 -27.00
C ASP A 21 1.70 -3.30 -25.76
N HIS A 22 2.31 -3.50 -24.59
CA HIS A 22 1.63 -3.54 -23.29
C HIS A 22 1.18 -2.16 -22.80
N ILE A 23 1.71 -1.06 -23.35
CA ILE A 23 1.31 0.32 -23.05
C ILE A 23 0.26 0.74 -24.08
N ASN A 24 -1.00 0.38 -23.85
CA ASN A 24 -2.09 0.60 -24.80
C ASN A 24 -3.13 1.62 -24.31
N ARG A 25 -2.99 2.12 -23.07
CA ARG A 25 -3.94 3.05 -22.47
C ARG A 25 -3.21 4.18 -21.73
N ILE A 26 -3.78 5.37 -21.81
CA ILE A 26 -3.38 6.54 -21.00
C ILE A 26 -4.61 6.95 -20.20
N ASP A 27 -4.54 6.79 -18.88
CA ASP A 27 -5.55 7.28 -17.97
C ASP A 27 -5.23 8.71 -17.57
N ILE A 28 -6.19 9.59 -17.77
CA ILE A 28 -6.10 11.00 -17.39
C ILE A 28 -6.88 11.13 -16.08
N TYR A 29 -6.18 11.51 -15.02
CA TYR A 29 -6.83 11.90 -13.76
C TYR A 29 -6.47 13.34 -13.41
N SER A 30 -7.39 14.03 -12.77
CA SER A 30 -7.14 15.35 -12.20
C SER A 30 -6.62 15.20 -10.78
N ILE A 31 -5.59 15.98 -10.44
CA ILE A 31 -5.15 16.09 -9.03
C ILE A 31 -6.28 16.69 -8.18
N GLU A 32 -7.18 17.42 -8.82
CA GLU A 32 -8.35 18.04 -8.19
C GLU A 32 -9.45 17.04 -7.81
N ASP A 33 -9.37 15.77 -8.26
CA ASP A 33 -10.32 14.72 -7.91
C ASP A 33 -10.02 14.07 -6.55
N PHE A 34 -8.85 14.37 -5.96
CA PHE A 34 -8.38 13.76 -4.73
C PHE A 34 -7.96 14.79 -3.69
N MET A 35 -8.14 14.43 -2.41
CA MET A 35 -7.61 15.18 -1.29
C MET A 35 -6.08 15.24 -1.36
N ILE A 36 -5.52 16.44 -1.34
CA ILE A 36 -4.08 16.64 -1.35
C ILE A 36 -3.51 16.46 0.05
N ILE A 37 -2.59 15.52 0.19
CA ILE A 37 -1.81 15.28 1.41
C ILE A 37 -0.34 15.40 1.03
N ASP A 38 0.35 16.39 1.56
CA ASP A 38 1.78 16.59 1.27
C ASP A 38 2.66 15.50 1.91
N SER A 39 3.90 15.42 1.49
CA SER A 39 4.84 14.39 1.97
C SER A 39 5.08 14.45 3.49
N SER A 40 5.10 15.66 4.06
CA SER A 40 5.25 15.85 5.50
C SER A 40 4.03 15.33 6.25
N SER A 41 2.82 15.64 5.76
CA SER A 41 1.57 15.18 6.38
C SER A 41 1.38 13.67 6.26
N ARG A 42 1.70 13.06 5.11
CA ARG A 42 1.68 11.59 4.95
C ARG A 42 2.57 10.91 5.99
N ARG A 43 3.77 11.44 6.17
CA ARG A 43 4.76 10.95 7.14
C ARG A 43 4.30 11.19 8.59
N ASN A 44 3.84 12.40 8.93
CA ASN A 44 3.42 12.76 10.27
C ASN A 44 2.18 11.99 10.74
N LEU A 45 1.26 11.64 9.83
CA LEU A 45 0.09 10.82 10.08
C LEU A 45 0.39 9.32 10.03
N GLU A 46 1.61 8.92 9.66
CA GLU A 46 2.04 7.52 9.55
C GLU A 46 1.04 6.69 8.72
N LEU A 47 0.70 7.19 7.52
CA LEU A 47 -0.36 6.58 6.72
C LEU A 47 0.00 5.17 6.24
N THR A 48 1.22 4.98 5.72
CA THR A 48 1.65 3.70 5.13
C THR A 48 2.80 3.03 5.86
N GLU A 49 3.59 3.80 6.60
CA GLU A 49 4.74 3.34 7.40
C GLU A 49 4.95 4.24 8.61
N THR A 50 5.62 3.73 9.64
CA THR A 50 5.96 4.49 10.85
C THR A 50 7.08 5.48 10.60
N LEU A 51 7.08 6.60 11.33
CA LEU A 51 8.11 7.64 11.25
C LEU A 51 9.51 7.10 11.55
N ARG A 52 9.63 6.30 12.61
CA ARG A 52 10.92 5.91 13.20
C ARG A 52 11.53 4.72 12.49
N ASP A 53 10.76 3.63 12.38
CA ASP A 53 11.28 2.33 11.97
C ASP A 53 10.97 2.00 10.51
N LYS A 54 10.24 2.87 9.81
CA LYS A 54 9.81 2.68 8.41
C LYS A 54 9.10 1.33 8.20
N GLN A 55 8.34 0.88 9.21
CA GLN A 55 7.60 -0.37 9.17
C GLN A 55 6.12 -0.15 8.92
N LYS A 56 5.47 -1.09 8.23
CA LYS A 56 4.02 -1.08 8.05
C LYS A 56 3.27 -1.20 9.39
N ARG A 57 3.76 -2.06 10.30
CA ARG A 57 3.14 -2.23 11.63
C ARG A 57 3.21 -0.93 12.42
N GLY A 58 2.06 -0.45 12.87
CA GLY A 58 1.92 0.83 13.56
C GLY A 58 1.50 1.99 12.65
N SER A 59 1.25 1.75 11.35
CA SER A 59 0.68 2.72 10.42
C SER A 59 -0.84 2.56 10.28
N LEU A 60 -1.52 3.54 9.63
CA LEU A 60 -2.93 3.42 9.28
C LEU A 60 -3.17 2.23 8.35
N LEU A 61 -2.32 2.06 7.33
CA LEU A 61 -2.39 0.95 6.39
C LEU A 61 -2.32 -0.41 7.11
N TRP A 62 -1.53 -0.55 8.17
CA TRP A 62 -1.47 -1.80 8.94
C TRP A 62 -2.81 -2.14 9.62
N VAL A 63 -3.55 -1.14 10.07
CA VAL A 63 -4.87 -1.33 10.67
C VAL A 63 -5.88 -1.78 9.62
N LEU A 64 -5.93 -1.08 8.48
CA LEU A 64 -6.95 -1.24 7.46
C LEU A 64 -6.70 -2.41 6.50
N ASP A 65 -5.43 -2.80 6.30
CA ASP A 65 -5.08 -3.83 5.33
C ASP A 65 -5.24 -5.24 5.90
N LYS A 66 -6.36 -5.82 5.53
CA LYS A 66 -6.74 -7.22 5.71
C LYS A 66 -7.09 -7.86 4.36
N THR A 67 -6.59 -7.29 3.28
CA THR A 67 -6.76 -7.81 1.94
C THR A 67 -6.20 -9.22 1.80
N LYS A 68 -6.71 -9.96 0.83
CA LYS A 68 -6.34 -11.34 0.54
C LYS A 68 -5.41 -11.44 -0.68
N THR A 69 -5.42 -10.44 -1.55
CA THR A 69 -4.62 -10.39 -2.77
C THR A 69 -3.56 -9.30 -2.72
N ALA A 70 -2.45 -9.49 -3.42
CA ALA A 70 -1.43 -8.44 -3.56
C ALA A 70 -1.95 -7.23 -4.34
N MET A 71 -2.89 -7.44 -5.27
CA MET A 71 -3.56 -6.37 -6.03
C MET A 71 -4.43 -5.52 -5.11
N GLY A 72 -5.27 -6.15 -4.27
CA GLY A 72 -6.08 -5.46 -3.28
C GLY A 72 -5.25 -4.66 -2.27
N ALA A 73 -4.12 -5.19 -1.82
CA ALA A 73 -3.21 -4.46 -0.93
C ALA A 73 -2.64 -3.19 -1.58
N ARG A 74 -2.30 -3.25 -2.88
CA ARG A 74 -1.88 -2.05 -3.64
C ARG A 74 -3.03 -1.07 -3.82
N MET A 75 -4.22 -1.56 -4.14
CA MET A 75 -5.43 -0.75 -4.29
C MET A 75 -5.76 -0.01 -3.00
N LEU A 76 -5.82 -0.69 -1.87
CA LEU A 76 -6.10 -0.07 -0.57
C LEU A 76 -5.04 0.98 -0.18
N ARG A 77 -3.77 0.71 -0.46
CA ARG A 77 -2.71 1.69 -0.26
C ARG A 77 -2.96 2.95 -1.10
N ASN A 78 -3.34 2.80 -2.36
CA ASN A 78 -3.68 3.92 -3.23
C ASN A 78 -4.86 4.72 -2.71
N MET A 79 -5.93 4.06 -2.24
CA MET A 79 -7.09 4.71 -1.65
C MET A 79 -6.72 5.57 -0.43
N ILE A 80 -5.79 5.10 0.41
CA ILE A 80 -5.29 5.86 1.57
C ILE A 80 -4.41 7.05 1.14
N GLU A 81 -3.60 6.88 0.09
CA GLU A 81 -2.71 7.93 -0.40
C GLU A 81 -3.45 8.98 -1.26
N GLN A 82 -4.61 8.64 -1.80
CA GLN A 82 -5.47 9.46 -2.65
C GLN A 82 -6.94 9.39 -2.20
N PRO A 83 -7.30 9.97 -1.04
CA PRO A 83 -8.68 10.02 -0.59
C PRO A 83 -9.55 10.86 -1.53
N LEU A 84 -10.83 10.53 -1.63
CA LEU A 84 -11.78 11.19 -2.51
C LEU A 84 -12.22 12.56 -1.98
N ILE A 85 -12.67 13.45 -2.88
CA ILE A 85 -13.27 14.75 -2.54
C ILE A 85 -14.68 14.93 -3.09
N HIS A 86 -15.15 14.03 -3.93
CA HIS A 86 -16.52 14.07 -4.43
C HIS A 86 -17.42 13.25 -3.50
N LYS A 87 -18.49 13.88 -3.03
CA LYS A 87 -19.41 13.27 -2.08
C LYS A 87 -20.01 11.97 -2.62
N ASP A 88 -20.45 11.99 -3.87
CA ASP A 88 -21.14 10.84 -4.48
C ASP A 88 -20.24 9.61 -4.55
N ASP A 89 -18.94 9.78 -4.88
CA ASP A 89 -17.98 8.68 -4.93
C ASP A 89 -17.67 8.14 -3.53
N ILE A 90 -17.62 9.02 -2.52
CA ILE A 90 -17.42 8.61 -1.12
C ILE A 90 -18.63 7.81 -0.64
N GLU A 91 -19.84 8.30 -0.90
CA GLU A 91 -21.09 7.64 -0.50
C GLU A 91 -21.23 6.28 -1.19
N ALA A 92 -20.90 6.17 -2.49
CA ALA A 92 -20.92 4.90 -3.21
C ALA A 92 -20.06 3.83 -2.54
N ARG A 93 -18.85 4.17 -2.11
CA ARG A 93 -17.98 3.24 -1.33
C ARG A 93 -18.56 2.91 0.04
N LEU A 94 -19.12 3.91 0.74
CA LEU A 94 -19.77 3.69 2.04
C LEU A 94 -21.00 2.79 1.93
N ASP A 95 -21.78 2.92 0.85
CA ASP A 95 -22.91 2.04 0.57
C ASP A 95 -22.46 0.61 0.31
N ALA A 96 -21.42 0.42 -0.50
CA ALA A 96 -20.82 -0.89 -0.74
C ALA A 96 -20.33 -1.56 0.56
N ILE A 97 -19.65 -0.80 1.42
CA ILE A 97 -19.18 -1.32 2.72
C ILE A 97 -20.36 -1.63 3.64
N THR A 98 -21.43 -0.83 3.63
CA THR A 98 -22.63 -1.09 4.42
C THR A 98 -23.26 -2.42 4.02
N GLU A 99 -23.43 -2.63 2.73
CA GLU A 99 -24.02 -3.86 2.19
C GLU A 99 -23.14 -5.10 2.48
N LEU A 100 -21.81 -4.97 2.37
CA LEU A 100 -20.86 -6.01 2.77
C LEU A 100 -20.88 -6.29 4.28
N ASN A 101 -21.16 -5.29 5.13
CA ASN A 101 -21.31 -5.47 6.57
C ASN A 101 -22.62 -6.17 6.94
N ASP A 102 -23.69 -5.91 6.19
CA ASP A 102 -25.00 -6.56 6.39
C ASP A 102 -24.95 -8.02 5.94
N SER A 103 -24.07 -8.37 4.99
CA SER A 103 -23.91 -9.72 4.41
C SER A 103 -22.55 -10.34 4.76
N VAL A 104 -22.25 -10.45 6.07
CA VAL A 104 -20.94 -10.93 6.58
C VAL A 104 -20.55 -12.31 6.02
N ILE A 105 -21.49 -13.23 5.86
CA ILE A 105 -21.22 -14.59 5.36
C ILE A 105 -20.75 -14.53 3.91
N THR A 106 -21.50 -13.85 3.03
CA THR A 106 -21.17 -13.70 1.61
C THR A 106 -19.84 -12.94 1.43
N ARG A 107 -19.63 -11.87 2.21
CA ARG A 107 -18.35 -11.16 2.24
C ARG A 107 -17.17 -12.08 2.61
N ASP A 108 -17.30 -12.89 3.65
CA ASP A 108 -16.22 -13.77 4.10
C ASP A 108 -15.98 -14.91 3.10
N GLU A 109 -17.01 -15.39 2.41
CA GLU A 109 -16.88 -16.34 1.31
C GLU A 109 -16.15 -15.72 0.11
N LEU A 110 -16.49 -14.49 -0.30
CA LEU A 110 -15.74 -13.72 -1.31
C LEU A 110 -14.26 -13.62 -0.93
N ARG A 111 -13.96 -13.34 0.33
CA ARG A 111 -12.58 -13.24 0.84
C ARG A 111 -11.83 -14.57 0.75
N GLU A 112 -12.49 -15.70 0.98
CA GLU A 112 -11.86 -17.02 0.84
C GLU A 112 -11.56 -17.34 -0.63
N TYR A 113 -12.45 -17.04 -1.58
CA TYR A 113 -12.15 -17.19 -3.00
C TYR A 113 -10.97 -16.29 -3.43
N MET A 114 -10.97 -15.02 -3.02
CA MET A 114 -9.89 -14.10 -3.34
C MET A 114 -8.52 -14.52 -2.77
N ASN A 115 -8.49 -15.24 -1.64
CA ASN A 115 -7.25 -15.72 -1.02
C ASN A 115 -6.45 -16.68 -1.93
N THR A 116 -7.09 -17.29 -2.90
CA THR A 116 -6.47 -18.24 -3.84
C THR A 116 -6.12 -17.58 -5.19
N ILE A 117 -6.51 -16.33 -5.40
CA ILE A 117 -6.19 -15.57 -6.62
C ILE A 117 -4.77 -15.04 -6.53
N TYR A 118 -3.93 -15.45 -7.47
CA TYR A 118 -2.59 -14.91 -7.64
C TYR A 118 -2.63 -13.46 -8.18
N ASP A 119 -1.47 -12.81 -8.20
CA ASP A 119 -1.33 -11.44 -8.72
C ASP A 119 -1.50 -11.42 -10.25
N LEU A 120 -2.74 -11.28 -10.72
CA LEU A 120 -3.09 -11.27 -12.15
C LEU A 120 -2.38 -10.14 -12.90
N GLU A 121 -2.18 -8.97 -12.29
CA GLU A 121 -1.48 -7.86 -12.92
C GLU A 121 -0.02 -8.23 -13.22
N ARG A 122 0.68 -8.85 -12.25
CA ARG A 122 2.06 -9.29 -12.43
C ARG A 122 2.18 -10.48 -13.38
N LEU A 123 1.23 -11.40 -13.33
CA LEU A 123 1.21 -12.54 -14.27
C LEU A 123 1.04 -12.04 -15.70
N MET A 124 0.09 -11.13 -15.94
CA MET A 124 -0.10 -10.53 -17.27
C MET A 124 1.09 -9.69 -17.72
N THR A 125 1.74 -8.97 -16.81
CA THR A 125 2.99 -8.27 -17.15
C THR A 125 4.06 -9.24 -17.63
N ARG A 126 4.27 -10.38 -16.96
CA ARG A 126 5.22 -11.41 -17.39
C ARG A 126 4.84 -12.04 -18.74
N ILE A 127 3.56 -12.29 -18.95
CA ILE A 127 3.03 -12.82 -20.22
C ILE A 127 3.33 -11.85 -21.36
N SER A 128 2.99 -10.57 -21.21
CA SER A 128 3.20 -9.52 -22.22
C SER A 128 4.68 -9.25 -22.49
N LEU A 129 5.53 -9.27 -21.44
CA LEU A 129 6.98 -9.12 -21.58
C LEU A 129 7.69 -10.41 -22.06
N ARG A 130 6.94 -11.46 -22.36
CA ARG A 130 7.46 -12.77 -22.84
C ARG A 130 8.41 -13.46 -21.85
N THR A 131 8.30 -13.16 -20.56
CA THR A 131 9.12 -13.74 -19.48
C THR A 131 8.38 -14.80 -18.66
N ALA A 132 7.08 -14.97 -18.89
CA ALA A 132 6.27 -15.97 -18.20
C ALA A 132 6.76 -17.39 -18.51
N ASN A 133 6.73 -18.24 -17.51
CA ASN A 133 7.03 -19.66 -17.58
C ASN A 133 5.74 -20.52 -17.49
N PRO A 134 5.78 -21.83 -17.73
CA PRO A 134 4.59 -22.68 -17.68
C PRO A 134 3.84 -22.68 -16.33
N ARG A 135 4.54 -22.49 -15.22
CA ARG A 135 3.92 -22.38 -13.88
C ARG A 135 3.19 -21.07 -13.68
N ASP A 136 3.67 -19.98 -14.32
CA ASP A 136 2.95 -18.69 -14.30
C ASP A 136 1.60 -18.82 -15.02
N LEU A 137 1.53 -19.58 -16.11
CA LEU A 137 0.28 -19.86 -16.84
C LEU A 137 -0.66 -20.77 -16.02
N LEU A 138 -0.12 -21.73 -15.28
CA LEU A 138 -0.91 -22.53 -14.35
C LEU A 138 -1.48 -21.68 -13.20
N ALA A 139 -0.68 -20.80 -12.62
CA ALA A 139 -1.12 -19.86 -11.59
C ALA A 139 -2.22 -18.91 -12.11
N PHE A 140 -2.10 -18.46 -13.37
CA PHE A 140 -3.12 -17.68 -14.04
C PHE A 140 -4.42 -18.49 -14.22
N LYS A 141 -4.34 -19.73 -14.75
CA LYS A 141 -5.49 -20.65 -14.86
C LYS A 141 -6.21 -20.84 -13.53
N THR A 142 -5.45 -21.14 -12.47
CA THR A 142 -6.02 -21.36 -11.12
C THR A 142 -6.75 -20.13 -10.60
N SER A 143 -6.23 -18.93 -10.90
CA SER A 143 -6.84 -17.68 -10.47
C SER A 143 -8.15 -17.39 -11.19
N ILE A 144 -8.22 -17.56 -12.51
CA ILE A 144 -9.41 -17.25 -13.29
C ILE A 144 -10.53 -18.28 -13.10
N GLN A 145 -10.21 -19.50 -12.68
CA GLN A 145 -11.19 -20.55 -12.37
C GLN A 145 -12.24 -20.10 -11.34
N LEU A 146 -11.89 -19.17 -10.46
CA LEU A 146 -12.75 -18.75 -9.36
C LEU A 146 -13.63 -17.55 -9.69
N LEU A 147 -13.39 -16.87 -10.81
CA LEU A 147 -14.10 -15.66 -11.21
C LEU A 147 -15.63 -15.87 -11.34
N PRO A 148 -16.13 -16.97 -11.96
CA PRO A 148 -17.58 -17.20 -12.05
C PRO A 148 -18.26 -17.27 -10.68
N PHE A 149 -17.62 -17.87 -9.67
CA PHE A 149 -18.18 -17.94 -8.30
C PHE A 149 -18.23 -16.57 -7.64
N ILE A 150 -17.20 -15.73 -7.83
CA ILE A 150 -17.17 -14.36 -7.34
C ILE A 150 -18.28 -13.53 -7.99
N ILE A 151 -18.45 -13.63 -9.31
CA ILE A 151 -19.54 -12.96 -10.05
C ILE A 151 -20.91 -13.39 -9.51
N GLN A 152 -21.09 -14.69 -9.25
CA GLN A 152 -22.35 -15.22 -8.70
C GLN A 152 -22.67 -14.62 -7.33
N LEU A 153 -21.69 -14.59 -6.41
CA LEU A 153 -21.88 -14.01 -5.08
C LEU A 153 -22.13 -12.50 -5.14
N LEU A 154 -21.45 -11.79 -6.04
CA LEU A 154 -21.68 -10.36 -6.25
C LEU A 154 -23.09 -10.08 -6.79
N GLY A 155 -23.77 -11.05 -7.39
CA GLY A 155 -25.17 -10.92 -7.79
C GLY A 155 -26.18 -10.75 -6.64
N GLU A 156 -25.78 -10.99 -5.38
CA GLU A 156 -26.60 -10.76 -4.20
C GLU A 156 -26.57 -9.28 -3.74
N PHE A 157 -25.64 -8.48 -4.23
CA PHE A 157 -25.44 -7.08 -3.86
C PHE A 157 -26.06 -6.13 -4.89
N HIS A 158 -26.43 -4.92 -4.44
CA HIS A 158 -27.23 -3.97 -5.22
C HIS A 158 -26.66 -2.56 -5.26
N SER A 159 -25.67 -2.24 -4.41
CA SER A 159 -25.00 -0.94 -4.45
C SER A 159 -24.30 -0.70 -5.79
N ASP A 160 -24.30 0.55 -6.23
CA ASP A 160 -23.77 0.93 -7.54
C ASP A 160 -22.29 0.50 -7.68
N GLU A 161 -21.47 0.73 -6.66
CA GLU A 161 -20.05 0.36 -6.65
C GLU A 161 -19.84 -1.16 -6.79
N LEU A 162 -20.57 -1.99 -6.04
CA LEU A 162 -20.46 -3.46 -6.13
C LEU A 162 -21.03 -3.99 -7.45
N THR A 163 -22.04 -3.33 -8.00
CA THR A 163 -22.58 -3.63 -9.32
C THR A 163 -21.57 -3.30 -10.42
N GLU A 164 -20.93 -2.15 -10.36
CA GLU A 164 -19.87 -1.76 -11.30
C GLU A 164 -18.66 -2.72 -11.22
N ILE A 165 -18.26 -3.10 -10.01
CA ILE A 165 -17.21 -4.11 -9.79
C ILE A 165 -17.60 -5.44 -10.45
N ARG A 166 -18.83 -5.94 -10.22
CA ARG A 166 -19.33 -7.18 -10.82
C ARG A 166 -19.29 -7.11 -12.35
N ASP A 167 -19.78 -6.04 -12.93
CA ASP A 167 -19.87 -5.85 -14.38
C ASP A 167 -18.48 -5.59 -15.00
N GLY A 168 -17.49 -5.21 -14.19
CA GLY A 168 -16.09 -5.08 -14.55
C GLY A 168 -15.32 -6.39 -14.58
N ILE A 169 -15.82 -7.45 -13.91
CA ILE A 169 -15.18 -8.76 -13.91
C ILE A 169 -15.64 -9.55 -15.14
N ASP A 170 -14.71 -9.91 -16.01
CA ASP A 170 -14.91 -10.88 -17.08
C ASP A 170 -14.58 -12.27 -16.51
N ASP A 171 -15.42 -13.28 -16.78
CA ASP A 171 -15.22 -14.64 -16.26
C ASP A 171 -13.99 -15.36 -16.87
N LEU A 172 -13.50 -14.87 -18.00
CA LEU A 172 -12.34 -15.40 -18.73
C LEU A 172 -12.42 -16.92 -18.98
N GLN A 173 -13.65 -17.45 -19.15
CA GLN A 173 -13.88 -18.89 -19.28
C GLN A 173 -13.21 -19.46 -20.53
N ASP A 174 -13.15 -18.70 -21.61
CA ASP A 174 -12.46 -19.04 -22.85
C ASP A 174 -10.94 -19.26 -22.61
N LEU A 175 -10.33 -18.41 -21.79
CA LEU A 175 -8.91 -18.53 -21.44
C LEU A 175 -8.66 -19.68 -20.46
N TYR A 176 -9.60 -19.88 -19.53
CA TYR A 176 -9.54 -21.03 -18.64
C TYR A 176 -9.59 -22.34 -19.43
N ASP A 177 -10.57 -22.50 -20.32
CA ASP A 177 -10.75 -23.71 -21.15
C ASP A 177 -9.54 -23.97 -22.05
N LEU A 178 -8.96 -22.90 -22.62
CA LEU A 178 -7.74 -22.98 -23.42
C LEU A 178 -6.57 -23.54 -22.59
N LEU A 179 -6.33 -22.96 -21.41
CA LEU A 179 -5.24 -23.37 -20.54
C LEU A 179 -5.45 -24.73 -19.91
N ASP A 180 -6.70 -25.08 -19.58
CA ASP A 180 -7.03 -26.37 -18.99
C ASP A 180 -6.82 -27.52 -19.99
N ARG A 181 -7.13 -27.32 -21.27
CA ARG A 181 -6.83 -28.30 -22.33
C ARG A 181 -5.33 -28.38 -22.64
N ALA A 182 -4.61 -27.25 -22.53
CA ALA A 182 -3.24 -27.15 -22.99
C ALA A 182 -2.23 -27.66 -21.96
N ILE A 183 -2.27 -27.16 -20.72
CA ILE A 183 -1.16 -27.29 -19.78
C ILE A 183 -1.38 -28.43 -18.79
N VAL A 184 -0.34 -29.21 -18.55
CA VAL A 184 -0.34 -30.27 -17.53
C VAL A 184 -0.47 -29.69 -16.12
N ASP A 185 -0.93 -30.50 -15.15
CA ASP A 185 -1.16 -30.04 -13.78
C ASP A 185 0.15 -29.74 -13.01
N GLU A 186 1.26 -30.35 -13.40
CA GLU A 186 2.58 -30.10 -12.83
C GLU A 186 3.60 -29.73 -13.94
N PRO A 187 3.53 -28.53 -14.50
CA PRO A 187 4.42 -28.13 -15.58
C PRO A 187 5.85 -27.87 -15.09
N PRO A 188 6.85 -28.06 -15.95
CA PRO A 188 8.24 -27.73 -15.66
C PRO A 188 8.41 -26.23 -15.43
N ILE A 189 9.51 -25.81 -14.76
CA ILE A 189 9.86 -24.41 -14.62
C ILE A 189 10.41 -23.84 -15.93
N LEU A 190 11.31 -24.60 -16.57
CA LEU A 190 11.97 -24.15 -17.80
C LEU A 190 11.23 -24.69 -19.03
N ILE A 191 10.86 -23.79 -19.94
CA ILE A 191 10.17 -24.15 -21.20
C ILE A 191 10.95 -25.18 -22.00
N ARG A 192 12.30 -25.15 -21.91
CA ARG A 192 13.19 -26.05 -22.68
C ARG A 192 13.33 -27.45 -22.09
N GLU A 193 12.69 -27.72 -20.95
CA GLU A 193 12.66 -29.08 -20.38
C GLU A 193 11.68 -30.01 -21.10
N GLY A 194 10.67 -29.43 -21.77
CA GLY A 194 9.58 -30.18 -22.38
C GLY A 194 8.58 -30.73 -21.36
N GLY A 195 7.53 -31.39 -21.80
CA GLY A 195 6.50 -31.95 -20.92
C GLY A 195 5.52 -30.90 -20.42
N ILE A 196 5.23 -29.88 -21.22
CA ILE A 196 4.37 -28.74 -20.86
C ILE A 196 2.90 -29.06 -21.15
N PHE A 197 2.62 -29.76 -22.24
CA PHE A 197 1.27 -29.90 -22.75
C PHE A 197 0.64 -31.25 -22.37
N LYS A 198 -0.68 -31.21 -22.15
CA LYS A 198 -1.50 -32.42 -21.92
C LYS A 198 -1.55 -33.29 -23.19
N ASP A 199 -1.78 -34.58 -22.99
CA ASP A 199 -2.04 -35.50 -24.10
C ASP A 199 -3.39 -35.14 -24.74
N GLY A 200 -3.44 -35.17 -26.07
CA GLY A 200 -4.61 -34.78 -26.85
C GLY A 200 -4.70 -33.30 -27.18
N TYR A 201 -3.75 -32.45 -26.72
CA TYR A 201 -3.76 -31.03 -27.05
C TYR A 201 -3.36 -30.75 -28.52
N LEU A 202 -2.29 -31.41 -28.97
CA LEU A 202 -1.81 -31.30 -30.35
C LEU A 202 -1.30 -32.66 -30.85
N GLU A 203 -1.86 -33.17 -31.98
CA GLU A 203 -1.56 -34.48 -32.55
C GLU A 203 -0.06 -34.70 -32.84
N ASP A 204 0.62 -33.65 -33.32
CA ASP A 204 2.06 -33.70 -33.58
C ASP A 204 2.90 -33.89 -32.31
N ILE A 205 2.50 -33.26 -31.18
CA ILE A 205 3.13 -33.43 -29.86
C ILE A 205 2.94 -34.88 -29.40
N ASP A 206 1.72 -35.40 -29.50
CA ASP A 206 1.41 -36.77 -29.08
C ASP A 206 2.17 -37.81 -29.91
N THR A 207 2.26 -37.60 -31.21
CA THR A 207 3.04 -38.46 -32.11
C THR A 207 4.52 -38.52 -31.69
N LEU A 208 5.12 -37.36 -31.39
CA LEU A 208 6.53 -37.30 -30.97
C LEU A 208 6.74 -37.85 -29.54
N LYS A 209 5.77 -37.67 -28.61
CA LYS A 209 5.79 -38.31 -27.30
C LYS A 209 5.75 -39.83 -27.39
N ASN A 210 4.84 -40.38 -28.24
CA ASN A 210 4.71 -41.80 -28.45
C ASN A 210 6.00 -42.39 -29.08
N ALA A 211 6.55 -41.73 -30.10
CA ALA A 211 7.82 -42.15 -30.70
C ALA A 211 8.99 -42.17 -29.69
N THR A 212 9.01 -41.22 -28.74
CA THR A 212 10.03 -41.18 -27.69
C THR A 212 9.81 -42.29 -26.67
N THR A 213 8.57 -42.59 -26.32
CA THR A 213 8.19 -43.64 -25.36
C THR A 213 8.43 -45.03 -25.93
N ASP A 214 7.98 -45.27 -27.17
CA ASP A 214 8.20 -46.53 -27.87
C ASP A 214 9.68 -46.79 -28.09
N GLY A 215 10.46 -45.73 -28.40
CA GLY A 215 11.91 -45.84 -28.49
C GLY A 215 12.58 -46.28 -27.17
N LYS A 216 12.11 -45.82 -26.02
CA LYS A 216 12.59 -46.30 -24.73
C LYS A 216 12.23 -47.77 -24.47
N ASN A 217 11.04 -48.18 -24.87
CA ASN A 217 10.63 -49.60 -24.79
C ASN A 217 11.52 -50.47 -25.70
N TRP A 218 11.81 -50.02 -26.91
CA TRP A 218 12.73 -50.74 -27.84
C TRP A 218 14.16 -50.85 -27.25
N ILE A 219 14.64 -49.82 -26.53
CA ILE A 219 15.94 -49.91 -25.83
C ILE A 219 15.89 -50.93 -24.74
N ALA A 220 14.80 -51.02 -23.96
CA ALA A 220 14.64 -51.99 -22.90
C ALA A 220 14.55 -53.44 -23.45
N GLU A 221 13.85 -53.60 -24.56
CA GLU A 221 13.79 -54.89 -25.30
C GLU A 221 15.17 -55.29 -25.85
N LEU A 222 15.91 -54.35 -26.44
CA LEU A 222 17.27 -54.56 -26.90
C LEU A 222 18.20 -54.96 -25.74
N GLU A 223 18.10 -54.27 -24.59
CA GLU A 223 18.87 -54.63 -23.41
C GLU A 223 18.59 -56.07 -22.95
N ALA A 224 17.31 -56.43 -22.85
CA ALA A 224 16.91 -57.78 -22.46
C ALA A 224 17.42 -58.86 -23.45
N ARG A 225 17.24 -58.62 -24.75
CA ARG A 225 17.67 -59.52 -25.82
C ARG A 225 19.20 -59.66 -25.84
N GLU A 226 19.94 -58.59 -25.77
CA GLU A 226 21.41 -58.65 -25.79
C GLU A 226 21.96 -59.25 -24.46
N LYS A 227 21.31 -59.08 -23.34
CA LYS A 227 21.63 -59.70 -22.08
C LYS A 227 21.49 -61.21 -22.11
N GLU A 228 20.42 -61.72 -22.74
CA GLU A 228 20.19 -63.17 -22.95
C GLU A 228 21.20 -63.76 -23.93
N LYS A 229 21.41 -63.06 -25.07
CA LYS A 229 22.30 -63.48 -26.15
C LYS A 229 23.78 -63.55 -25.73
N THR A 230 24.25 -62.60 -24.93
CA THR A 230 25.64 -62.47 -24.52
C THR A 230 25.95 -63.24 -23.22
N GLY A 231 24.94 -63.55 -22.43
CA GLY A 231 25.10 -64.14 -21.09
C GLY A 231 25.68 -63.20 -20.03
N ILE A 232 25.81 -61.90 -20.32
CA ILE A 232 26.32 -60.89 -19.42
C ILE A 232 25.20 -60.48 -18.45
N LYS A 233 25.17 -61.04 -17.23
CA LYS A 233 24.06 -60.87 -16.28
C LYS A 233 23.79 -59.43 -15.85
N ASN A 234 24.80 -58.59 -15.86
CA ASN A 234 24.71 -57.18 -15.43
C ASN A 234 24.77 -56.19 -16.58
N LEU A 235 24.55 -56.65 -17.83
CA LEU A 235 24.46 -55.77 -19.00
C LEU A 235 23.34 -54.75 -18.78
N LYS A 236 23.64 -53.45 -18.94
CA LYS A 236 22.68 -52.33 -18.90
C LYS A 236 22.97 -51.35 -20.00
N ILE A 237 21.91 -50.87 -20.62
CA ILE A 237 21.99 -49.69 -21.51
C ILE A 237 21.83 -48.45 -20.61
N LYS A 238 22.81 -47.57 -20.67
CA LYS A 238 22.81 -46.29 -19.97
C LYS A 238 22.91 -45.14 -20.95
N PHE A 239 22.50 -43.97 -20.53
CA PHE A 239 22.57 -42.73 -21.27
C PHE A 239 23.61 -41.77 -20.68
N ASN A 240 24.35 -41.09 -21.52
CA ASN A 240 25.26 -40.00 -21.16
C ASN A 240 25.13 -38.89 -22.21
N LYS A 241 25.07 -37.63 -21.78
CA LYS A 241 24.89 -36.46 -22.65
C LYS A 241 25.96 -36.33 -23.76
N VAL A 242 27.17 -36.82 -23.52
CA VAL A 242 28.30 -36.72 -24.48
C VAL A 242 28.32 -37.89 -25.45
N PHE A 243 28.03 -39.12 -25.00
CA PHE A 243 28.20 -40.37 -25.75
C PHE A 243 26.87 -40.99 -26.22
N GLY A 244 25.73 -40.43 -25.83
CA GLY A 244 24.42 -41.00 -26.12
C GLY A 244 24.14 -42.27 -25.29
N TYR A 245 23.38 -43.20 -25.90
CA TYR A 245 23.12 -44.50 -25.30
C TYR A 245 24.31 -45.45 -25.50
N TYR A 246 24.60 -46.26 -24.50
CA TYR A 246 25.70 -47.22 -24.54
C TYR A 246 25.43 -48.40 -23.62
N PHE A 247 25.97 -49.59 -23.99
CA PHE A 247 26.05 -50.73 -23.11
C PHE A 247 27.19 -50.54 -22.10
N ASP A 248 26.90 -50.67 -20.81
CA ASP A 248 27.91 -50.62 -19.73
C ASP A 248 28.28 -52.05 -19.33
N VAL A 249 29.51 -52.48 -19.65
CA VAL A 249 30.01 -53.82 -19.35
C VAL A 249 31.14 -53.71 -18.34
N THR A 250 30.99 -54.34 -17.20
CA THR A 250 32.05 -54.38 -16.17
C THR A 250 33.22 -55.25 -16.62
N ASN A 251 34.43 -54.94 -16.17
CA ASN A 251 35.67 -55.63 -16.57
C ASN A 251 35.63 -57.14 -16.38
N SER A 252 34.84 -57.63 -15.41
CA SER A 252 34.64 -59.06 -15.13
C SER A 252 33.94 -59.85 -16.26
N TYR A 253 33.22 -59.17 -17.15
CA TYR A 253 32.47 -59.75 -18.26
C TYR A 253 33.05 -59.39 -19.65
N LYS A 254 34.22 -58.80 -19.66
CA LYS A 254 34.86 -58.35 -20.93
C LYS A 254 35.12 -59.47 -21.93
N SER A 255 35.41 -60.67 -21.45
CA SER A 255 35.62 -61.85 -22.27
C SER A 255 34.35 -62.41 -22.96
N LEU A 256 33.17 -61.94 -22.51
CA LEU A 256 31.87 -62.33 -23.07
C LEU A 256 31.32 -61.30 -24.06
N VAL A 257 32.06 -60.22 -24.31
CA VAL A 257 31.64 -59.16 -25.26
C VAL A 257 31.77 -59.70 -26.67
N PRO A 258 30.70 -59.70 -27.50
CA PRO A 258 30.73 -60.14 -28.89
C PRO A 258 31.52 -59.17 -29.78
N ASP A 259 32.02 -59.65 -30.92
CA ASP A 259 32.79 -58.85 -31.87
C ASP A 259 31.97 -57.70 -32.51
N TYR A 260 30.64 -57.80 -32.56
CA TYR A 260 29.79 -56.74 -33.07
C TYR A 260 29.54 -55.59 -32.10
N PHE A 261 30.02 -55.67 -30.87
CA PHE A 261 30.02 -54.58 -29.92
C PHE A 261 31.19 -53.64 -30.22
N ILE A 262 30.87 -52.39 -30.61
CA ILE A 262 31.86 -51.35 -30.93
C ILE A 262 32.20 -50.64 -29.63
N ARG A 263 33.47 -50.63 -29.22
CA ARG A 263 33.94 -49.98 -28.03
C ARG A 263 33.98 -48.46 -28.21
N LYS A 264 33.25 -47.73 -27.36
CA LYS A 264 33.25 -46.22 -27.33
C LYS A 264 34.23 -45.67 -26.31
N GLN A 265 34.32 -46.28 -25.10
CA GLN A 265 35.16 -45.75 -24.04
C GLN A 265 35.57 -46.84 -23.02
N THR A 266 36.78 -46.71 -22.51
CA THR A 266 37.31 -47.53 -21.39
C THR A 266 37.33 -46.71 -20.12
N LEU A 267 36.75 -47.22 -19.03
CA LEU A 267 36.75 -46.69 -17.69
C LEU A 267 37.55 -47.62 -16.75
N ALA A 268 37.83 -47.17 -15.52
CA ALA A 268 38.59 -47.95 -14.55
C ALA A 268 37.95 -49.32 -14.22
N ASN A 269 36.59 -49.42 -14.12
CA ASN A 269 35.86 -50.58 -13.68
C ASN A 269 34.91 -51.17 -14.73
N SER A 270 34.74 -50.52 -15.89
CA SER A 270 33.84 -50.94 -16.97
C SER A 270 34.31 -50.41 -18.33
N GLU A 271 33.76 -50.99 -19.39
CA GLU A 271 33.90 -50.47 -20.75
C GLU A 271 32.51 -50.14 -21.34
N ARG A 272 32.46 -49.10 -22.16
CA ARG A 272 31.25 -48.65 -22.84
C ARG A 272 31.27 -49.08 -24.27
N TYR A 273 30.20 -49.74 -24.68
CA TYR A 273 30.04 -50.28 -26.02
C TYR A 273 28.78 -49.73 -26.70
N THR A 274 28.73 -49.79 -28.00
CA THR A 274 27.53 -49.61 -28.83
C THR A 274 27.38 -50.73 -29.83
N THR A 275 26.21 -50.79 -30.45
CA THR A 275 25.94 -51.61 -31.65
C THR A 275 25.29 -50.75 -32.70
N GLU A 276 25.33 -51.13 -33.98
CA GLU A 276 24.62 -50.41 -35.06
C GLU A 276 23.13 -50.24 -34.76
N GLU A 277 22.51 -51.26 -34.18
CA GLU A 277 21.10 -51.21 -33.78
C GLU A 277 20.85 -50.17 -32.67
N LEU A 278 21.69 -50.16 -31.65
CA LEU A 278 21.58 -49.17 -30.55
C LEU A 278 21.83 -47.76 -31.06
N ASP A 279 22.81 -47.55 -31.94
CA ASP A 279 23.08 -46.21 -32.52
C ASP A 279 21.93 -45.74 -33.39
N ARG A 280 21.29 -46.63 -34.18
CA ARG A 280 20.09 -46.32 -34.96
C ARG A 280 18.91 -45.93 -34.05
N LEU A 281 18.60 -46.75 -33.05
CA LEU A 281 17.53 -46.47 -32.08
C LEU A 281 17.79 -45.17 -31.33
N ALA A 282 19.03 -44.97 -30.88
CA ALA A 282 19.45 -43.73 -30.20
C ALA A 282 19.22 -42.49 -31.11
N GLY A 283 19.55 -42.60 -32.38
CA GLY A 283 19.32 -41.51 -33.35
C GLY A 283 17.84 -41.16 -33.52
N VAL A 284 16.96 -42.15 -33.57
CA VAL A 284 15.51 -41.93 -33.65
C VAL A 284 14.98 -41.27 -32.36
N ILE A 285 15.36 -41.80 -31.22
CA ILE A 285 14.86 -41.31 -29.91
C ILE A 285 15.33 -39.86 -29.66
N LEU A 286 16.63 -39.61 -29.84
CA LEU A 286 17.19 -38.28 -29.59
C LEU A 286 16.63 -37.26 -30.60
N GLY A 287 16.52 -37.63 -31.87
CA GLY A 287 15.94 -36.77 -32.91
C GLY A 287 14.45 -36.47 -32.64
N SER A 288 13.67 -37.44 -32.13
CA SER A 288 12.27 -37.21 -31.75
C SER A 288 12.15 -36.35 -30.48
N SER A 289 13.02 -36.57 -29.51
CA SER A 289 13.05 -35.77 -28.27
C SER A 289 13.40 -34.29 -28.53
N ASP A 290 14.42 -34.03 -29.36
CA ASP A 290 14.80 -32.66 -29.70
C ASP A 290 13.69 -31.93 -30.49
N LYS A 291 13.04 -32.66 -31.41
CA LYS A 291 11.89 -32.12 -32.17
C LYS A 291 10.70 -31.86 -31.26
N LEU A 292 10.43 -32.75 -30.31
CA LEU A 292 9.35 -32.57 -29.32
C LEU A 292 9.56 -31.30 -28.50
N VAL A 293 10.75 -31.11 -27.90
CA VAL A 293 11.07 -29.93 -27.10
C VAL A 293 10.97 -28.65 -27.95
N ALA A 294 11.43 -28.67 -29.19
CA ALA A 294 11.33 -27.50 -30.09
C ALA A 294 9.87 -27.19 -30.45
N LEU A 295 9.05 -28.21 -30.70
CA LEU A 295 7.63 -28.04 -30.99
C LEU A 295 6.88 -27.52 -29.78
N GLU A 296 7.07 -28.12 -28.61
CA GLU A 296 6.47 -27.64 -27.37
C GLU A 296 6.87 -26.20 -27.05
N TYR A 297 8.12 -25.81 -27.30
CA TYR A 297 8.58 -24.43 -27.15
C TYR A 297 7.80 -23.46 -28.04
N ASN A 298 7.66 -23.79 -29.33
CA ASN A 298 6.94 -22.93 -30.27
C ASN A 298 5.45 -22.84 -29.93
N THR A 299 4.82 -23.96 -29.61
CA THR A 299 3.40 -24.02 -29.19
C THR A 299 3.18 -23.23 -27.92
N TYR A 300 4.14 -23.27 -26.98
CA TYR A 300 4.08 -22.45 -25.75
C TYR A 300 4.17 -20.95 -26.06
N VAL A 301 5.04 -20.55 -26.98
CA VAL A 301 5.14 -19.15 -27.42
C VAL A 301 3.82 -18.68 -28.04
N GLU A 302 3.19 -19.47 -28.89
CA GLU A 302 1.88 -19.16 -29.50
C GLU A 302 0.78 -19.04 -28.44
N LEU A 303 0.71 -19.96 -27.48
CA LEU A 303 -0.23 -19.93 -26.37
C LEU A 303 -0.05 -18.67 -25.52
N ARG A 304 1.18 -18.32 -25.19
CA ARG A 304 1.50 -17.12 -24.42
C ARG A 304 1.12 -15.84 -25.20
N ASP A 305 1.42 -15.78 -26.49
CA ASP A 305 1.11 -14.60 -27.32
C ASP A 305 -0.43 -14.46 -27.50
N THR A 306 -1.19 -15.57 -27.52
CA THR A 306 -2.67 -15.57 -27.48
C THR A 306 -3.18 -14.94 -26.18
N LEU A 307 -2.62 -15.32 -25.02
CA LEU A 307 -2.99 -14.72 -23.74
C LEU A 307 -2.59 -13.24 -23.68
N ALA A 308 -1.46 -12.85 -24.24
CA ALA A 308 -1.00 -11.47 -24.28
C ALA A 308 -1.96 -10.55 -25.05
N ALA A 309 -2.67 -11.07 -26.06
CA ALA A 309 -3.66 -10.31 -26.80
C ALA A 309 -4.87 -9.91 -25.94
N GLU A 310 -5.17 -10.66 -24.87
CA GLU A 310 -6.30 -10.44 -23.98
C GLU A 310 -5.96 -9.53 -22.76
N LEU A 311 -4.81 -8.86 -22.81
CA LEU A 311 -4.29 -8.03 -21.71
C LEU A 311 -5.34 -7.08 -21.14
N THR A 312 -6.09 -6.36 -21.97
CA THR A 312 -7.06 -5.35 -21.54
C THR A 312 -8.23 -5.95 -20.74
N ARG A 313 -8.74 -7.13 -21.16
CA ARG A 313 -9.80 -7.85 -20.45
C ARG A 313 -9.33 -8.27 -19.05
N VAL A 314 -8.14 -8.86 -18.99
CA VAL A 314 -7.56 -9.32 -17.72
C VAL A 314 -7.22 -8.16 -16.79
N GLN A 315 -6.71 -7.05 -17.32
CA GLN A 315 -6.41 -5.85 -16.51
C GLN A 315 -7.68 -5.27 -15.89
N ARG A 316 -8.79 -5.19 -16.64
CA ARG A 316 -10.08 -4.73 -16.10
C ARG A 316 -10.57 -5.64 -14.99
N THR A 317 -10.55 -6.93 -15.20
CA THR A 317 -10.92 -7.94 -14.20
C THR A 317 -10.03 -7.84 -12.95
N ALA A 318 -8.72 -7.74 -13.12
CA ALA A 318 -7.77 -7.60 -12.02
C ALA A 318 -8.01 -6.33 -11.19
N HIS A 319 -8.36 -5.22 -11.85
CA HIS A 319 -8.72 -3.96 -11.18
C HIS A 319 -9.99 -4.12 -10.35
N SER A 320 -11.05 -4.73 -10.90
CA SER A 320 -12.30 -4.98 -10.18
C SER A 320 -12.11 -5.92 -8.98
N ILE A 321 -11.33 -6.98 -9.12
CA ILE A 321 -10.96 -7.87 -8.00
C ILE A 321 -10.15 -7.11 -6.93
N ALA A 322 -9.22 -6.24 -7.34
CA ALA A 322 -8.43 -5.45 -6.39
C ALA A 322 -9.31 -4.46 -5.59
N MET A 323 -10.29 -3.83 -6.26
CA MET A 323 -11.26 -2.94 -5.62
C MET A 323 -12.16 -3.71 -4.66
N LEU A 324 -12.72 -4.85 -5.08
CA LEU A 324 -13.52 -5.73 -4.23
C LEU A 324 -12.76 -6.16 -2.97
N ASP A 325 -11.52 -6.59 -3.11
CA ASP A 325 -10.68 -7.02 -1.98
C ASP A 325 -10.39 -5.87 -1.01
N ALA A 326 -10.15 -4.66 -1.53
CA ALA A 326 -9.97 -3.46 -0.70
C ALA A 326 -11.26 -3.12 0.08
N LEU A 327 -12.44 -3.13 -0.57
CA LEU A 327 -13.73 -2.88 0.09
C LEU A 327 -14.06 -3.97 1.11
N CYS A 328 -13.84 -5.24 0.80
CA CYS A 328 -13.98 -6.35 1.74
C CYS A 328 -13.04 -6.20 2.95
N SER A 329 -11.81 -5.70 2.74
CA SER A 329 -10.87 -5.42 3.82
C SER A 329 -11.39 -4.32 4.75
N LEU A 330 -11.88 -3.20 4.19
CA LEU A 330 -12.46 -2.09 4.96
C LEU A 330 -13.70 -2.53 5.73
N SER A 331 -14.59 -3.29 5.11
CA SER A 331 -15.77 -3.89 5.74
C SER A 331 -15.37 -4.82 6.91
N TYR A 332 -14.43 -5.74 6.68
CA TYR A 332 -13.94 -6.64 7.72
C TYR A 332 -13.38 -5.89 8.93
N VAL A 333 -12.57 -4.85 8.69
CA VAL A 333 -11.97 -4.01 9.73
C VAL A 333 -13.04 -3.23 10.49
N ALA A 334 -14.05 -2.72 9.79
CA ALA A 334 -15.17 -1.98 10.39
C ALA A 334 -15.93 -2.85 11.41
N VAL A 335 -16.32 -4.05 11.03
CA VAL A 335 -17.00 -5.00 11.92
C VAL A 335 -16.09 -5.43 13.08
N ALA A 336 -14.85 -5.80 12.80
CA ALA A 336 -13.92 -6.30 13.80
C ALA A 336 -13.53 -5.26 14.87
N ASN A 337 -13.60 -3.95 14.55
CA ASN A 337 -13.20 -2.87 15.46
C ASN A 337 -14.39 -2.00 15.93
N GLY A 338 -15.61 -2.32 15.54
CA GLY A 338 -16.79 -1.53 15.88
C GLY A 338 -16.70 -0.09 15.35
N TYR A 339 -16.29 0.06 14.06
CA TYR A 339 -16.30 1.35 13.37
C TYR A 339 -17.69 1.65 12.85
N VAL A 340 -18.02 2.93 12.75
CA VAL A 340 -19.34 3.39 12.31
C VAL A 340 -19.26 4.05 10.94
N ARG A 341 -20.36 3.99 10.19
CA ARG A 341 -20.52 4.72 8.94
C ARG A 341 -20.53 6.23 9.24
N PRO A 342 -19.62 7.04 8.63
CA PRO A 342 -19.68 8.49 8.73
C PRO A 342 -20.79 9.04 7.83
N GLU A 343 -21.39 10.16 8.24
CA GLU A 343 -22.17 11.03 7.36
C GLU A 343 -21.24 11.99 6.65
N ILE A 344 -21.46 12.22 5.35
CA ILE A 344 -20.63 13.11 4.53
C ILE A 344 -21.42 14.37 4.19
N ASN A 345 -20.86 15.54 4.52
CA ASN A 345 -21.48 16.82 4.23
C ASN A 345 -20.56 17.74 3.41
N THR A 346 -21.18 18.74 2.76
CA THR A 346 -20.49 19.78 1.99
C THR A 346 -20.47 21.13 2.72
N ASP A 347 -21.07 21.21 3.92
CA ASP A 347 -21.19 22.43 4.71
C ASP A 347 -19.90 22.73 5.52
N GLY A 348 -18.94 21.82 5.46
CA GLY A 348 -17.65 21.96 6.11
C GLY A 348 -17.67 21.69 7.62
N VAL A 349 -18.74 21.08 8.15
CA VAL A 349 -18.84 20.68 9.57
C VAL A 349 -18.09 19.38 9.80
N ILE A 350 -17.24 19.33 10.81
CA ILE A 350 -16.62 18.11 11.33
C ILE A 350 -17.15 17.94 12.76
N ASP A 351 -18.03 16.97 12.96
CA ASP A 351 -18.58 16.60 14.27
C ASP A 351 -18.34 15.12 14.53
N ILE A 352 -17.42 14.83 15.42
CA ILE A 352 -17.00 13.47 15.80
C ILE A 352 -17.34 13.28 17.29
N LYS A 353 -18.11 12.24 17.60
CA LYS A 353 -18.41 11.83 18.97
C LYS A 353 -17.66 10.57 19.33
N ASP A 354 -17.06 10.60 20.53
CA ASP A 354 -16.26 9.49 21.05
C ASP A 354 -15.24 8.94 20.05
N GLY A 355 -14.54 9.84 19.37
CA GLY A 355 -13.48 9.48 18.42
C GLY A 355 -12.36 8.69 19.09
N ARG A 356 -11.78 7.72 18.37
CA ARG A 356 -10.65 6.88 18.80
C ARG A 356 -9.53 6.95 17.78
N HIS A 357 -8.30 6.83 18.24
CA HIS A 357 -7.15 6.78 17.32
C HIS A 357 -6.97 5.35 16.79
N PRO A 358 -7.18 5.08 15.48
CA PRO A 358 -7.26 3.71 14.94
C PRO A 358 -6.00 2.89 15.21
N VAL A 359 -4.83 3.51 15.17
CA VAL A 359 -3.56 2.82 15.38
C VAL A 359 -3.26 2.63 16.87
N VAL A 360 -3.40 3.70 17.67
CA VAL A 360 -3.09 3.63 19.11
C VAL A 360 -4.02 2.66 19.83
N GLU A 361 -5.31 2.66 19.50
CA GLU A 361 -6.30 1.70 20.03
C GLU A 361 -5.85 0.25 19.79
N LYS A 362 -5.35 -0.05 18.58
CA LYS A 362 -4.83 -1.40 18.23
C LYS A 362 -3.52 -1.76 18.91
N MET A 363 -2.73 -0.78 19.32
CA MET A 363 -1.44 -1.00 20.00
C MET A 363 -1.60 -1.16 21.52
N LEU A 364 -2.72 -0.73 22.10
CA LEU A 364 -3.05 -0.94 23.50
C LEU A 364 -3.44 -2.41 23.72
N ASN A 365 -2.64 -3.15 24.51
CA ASN A 365 -2.83 -4.59 24.70
C ASN A 365 -4.02 -4.96 25.60
N ASN A 366 -4.33 -4.14 26.63
CA ASN A 366 -5.42 -4.41 27.59
C ASN A 366 -6.05 -3.13 28.16
N ASP A 367 -5.56 -1.96 27.80
CA ASP A 367 -6.10 -0.69 28.29
C ASP A 367 -7.18 -0.18 27.35
N MET A 368 -8.24 0.40 27.93
CA MET A 368 -9.27 1.07 27.13
C MET A 368 -8.75 2.40 26.59
N PHE A 369 -8.97 2.66 25.31
CA PHE A 369 -8.68 3.95 24.71
C PHE A 369 -9.65 5.01 25.24
N ILE A 370 -9.13 6.18 25.66
CA ILE A 370 -9.97 7.30 26.10
C ILE A 370 -10.46 8.06 24.87
N THR A 371 -11.75 8.01 24.65
CA THR A 371 -12.42 8.66 23.50
C THR A 371 -12.48 10.17 23.66
N ASN A 372 -12.51 10.91 22.55
CA ASN A 372 -12.64 12.36 22.56
C ASN A 372 -13.57 12.84 21.45
N ASP A 373 -14.34 13.91 21.76
CA ASP A 373 -15.17 14.60 20.80
C ASP A 373 -14.37 15.65 20.04
N THR A 374 -14.76 15.91 18.80
CA THR A 374 -14.22 17.00 17.99
C THR A 374 -15.36 17.71 17.28
N TYR A 375 -15.39 19.03 17.39
CA TYR A 375 -16.34 19.87 16.68
C TYR A 375 -15.63 21.05 16.04
N LEU A 376 -15.62 21.09 14.69
CA LEU A 376 -15.08 22.18 13.88
C LEU A 376 -16.08 22.57 12.81
N ASN A 377 -16.18 23.87 12.53
CA ASN A 377 -16.95 24.40 11.41
C ASN A 377 -16.33 25.69 10.86
N ASN A 378 -16.87 26.23 9.79
CA ASN A 378 -16.34 27.44 9.16
C ASN A 378 -16.84 28.75 9.79
N HIS A 379 -17.71 28.70 10.82
CA HIS A 379 -18.41 29.87 11.37
C HIS A 379 -18.05 30.14 12.84
N GLU A 380 -18.37 29.24 13.75
CA GLU A 380 -18.29 29.47 15.20
C GLU A 380 -17.12 28.74 15.87
N SER A 381 -16.64 27.65 15.27
CA SER A 381 -15.59 26.79 15.83
C SER A 381 -14.59 26.39 14.74
N ARG A 382 -13.86 27.37 14.23
CA ARG A 382 -12.89 27.17 13.18
C ARG A 382 -11.54 26.73 13.72
N ILE A 383 -11.10 27.35 14.80
CA ILE A 383 -9.81 27.08 15.41
C ILE A 383 -10.02 26.62 16.83
N SER A 384 -9.47 25.46 17.17
CA SER A 384 -9.40 24.94 18.53
C SER A 384 -7.96 25.08 19.04
N ILE A 385 -7.73 26.00 19.99
CA ILE A 385 -6.45 26.14 20.69
C ILE A 385 -6.45 25.13 21.83
N ILE A 386 -5.49 24.19 21.82
CA ILE A 386 -5.41 23.08 22.75
C ILE A 386 -4.19 23.24 23.64
N THR A 387 -4.40 23.52 24.92
CA THR A 387 -3.34 23.69 25.90
C THR A 387 -3.19 22.45 26.80
N GLY A 388 -2.03 22.32 27.44
CA GLY A 388 -1.72 21.22 28.35
C GLY A 388 -0.35 20.61 28.14
N PRO A 389 0.11 19.69 28.99
CA PRO A 389 1.45 19.09 28.93
C PRO A 389 1.60 18.12 27.75
N ASN A 390 2.85 17.91 27.31
CA ASN A 390 3.14 17.13 26.11
C ASN A 390 2.76 15.65 26.18
N MET A 391 2.91 15.02 27.32
CA MET A 391 2.61 13.58 27.47
C MET A 391 1.12 13.29 27.70
N ALA A 392 0.29 14.30 27.71
CA ALA A 392 -1.12 14.14 28.07
C ALA A 392 -2.03 13.73 26.90
N GLY A 393 -1.52 13.65 25.65
CA GLY A 393 -2.26 13.11 24.51
C GLY A 393 -2.77 14.13 23.49
N LYS A 394 -2.33 15.42 23.53
CA LYS A 394 -2.73 16.45 22.54
C LYS A 394 -2.49 16.02 21.10
N SER A 395 -1.24 15.66 20.79
CA SER A 395 -0.84 15.25 19.44
C SER A 395 -1.57 13.98 18.98
N THR A 396 -1.87 13.05 19.89
CA THR A 396 -2.67 11.86 19.60
C THR A 396 -4.10 12.23 19.22
N TYR A 397 -4.73 13.14 19.97
CA TYR A 397 -6.07 13.63 19.68
C TYR A 397 -6.16 14.34 18.33
N MET A 398 -5.19 15.21 18.02
CA MET A 398 -5.19 15.92 16.73
C MET A 398 -4.98 14.98 15.54
N ARG A 399 -4.04 14.04 15.67
CA ARG A 399 -3.82 13.00 14.63
C ARG A 399 -5.05 12.11 14.47
N GLN A 400 -5.70 11.72 15.56
CA GLN A 400 -6.97 10.97 15.54
C GLN A 400 -8.02 11.67 14.67
N THR A 401 -8.22 12.97 14.87
CA THR A 401 -9.19 13.76 14.09
C THR A 401 -8.82 13.75 12.60
N ALA A 402 -7.54 14.00 12.27
CA ALA A 402 -7.10 13.97 10.88
C ALA A 402 -7.26 12.59 10.23
N LEU A 403 -6.97 11.51 10.97
CA LEU A 403 -7.14 10.13 10.48
C LEU A 403 -8.61 9.77 10.29
N ILE A 404 -9.51 10.20 11.17
CA ILE A 404 -10.96 9.97 11.04
C ILE A 404 -11.49 10.68 9.77
N VAL A 405 -11.10 11.95 9.56
CA VAL A 405 -11.48 12.69 8.34
C VAL A 405 -10.92 12.00 7.08
N LEU A 406 -9.66 11.59 7.11
CA LEU A 406 -9.04 10.87 6.01
C LEU A 406 -9.75 9.54 5.73
N MET A 407 -10.03 8.73 6.75
CA MET A 407 -10.73 7.46 6.60
C MET A 407 -12.14 7.65 6.01
N ALA A 408 -12.87 8.68 6.45
CA ALA A 408 -14.19 9.02 5.88
C ALA A 408 -14.08 9.31 4.37
N GLN A 409 -13.07 10.08 3.94
CA GLN A 409 -12.85 10.42 2.53
C GLN A 409 -12.18 9.30 1.70
N VAL A 410 -11.60 8.30 2.33
CA VAL A 410 -11.26 7.02 1.66
C VAL A 410 -12.52 6.23 1.30
N GLY A 411 -13.65 6.55 1.92
CA GLY A 411 -14.89 5.79 1.85
C GLY A 411 -14.93 4.65 2.87
N SER A 412 -14.25 4.80 4.00
CA SER A 412 -14.19 3.79 5.07
C SER A 412 -15.07 4.18 6.25
N PHE A 413 -15.56 3.20 6.99
CA PHE A 413 -16.10 3.42 8.33
C PHE A 413 -15.01 3.89 9.27
N VAL A 414 -15.40 4.64 10.31
CA VAL A 414 -14.48 5.41 11.17
C VAL A 414 -14.58 4.99 12.65
N PRO A 415 -13.48 5.09 13.41
CA PRO A 415 -13.44 4.75 14.83
C PRO A 415 -14.07 5.87 15.69
N ALA A 416 -15.38 5.89 15.76
CA ALA A 416 -16.17 6.86 16.55
C ALA A 416 -17.50 6.23 17.01
N ALA A 417 -18.24 6.91 17.89
CA ALA A 417 -19.63 6.56 18.17
C ALA A 417 -20.56 7.12 17.07
N SER A 418 -20.27 8.32 16.58
CA SER A 418 -20.86 8.92 15.37
C SER A 418 -19.90 9.93 14.78
N ALA A 419 -19.98 10.14 13.45
CA ALA A 419 -19.16 11.12 12.76
C ALA A 419 -19.96 11.76 11.63
N ASN A 420 -19.98 13.10 11.58
CA ASN A 420 -20.46 13.87 10.45
C ASN A 420 -19.27 14.69 9.92
N ILE A 421 -18.82 14.37 8.70
CA ILE A 421 -17.54 14.81 8.18
C ILE A 421 -17.75 15.69 6.94
N GLY A 422 -17.41 16.97 7.09
CA GLY A 422 -17.30 17.91 5.99
C GLY A 422 -16.09 17.63 5.12
N ILE A 423 -16.30 17.55 3.82
CA ILE A 423 -15.24 17.27 2.84
C ILE A 423 -14.10 18.29 2.98
N CYS A 424 -12.89 17.79 3.12
CA CYS A 424 -11.66 18.56 3.11
C CYS A 424 -10.92 18.36 1.78
N ASP A 425 -10.45 19.45 1.19
CA ASP A 425 -9.63 19.40 -0.03
C ASP A 425 -8.18 19.04 0.27
N ARG A 426 -7.71 19.34 1.49
CA ARG A 426 -6.33 19.12 1.93
C ARG A 426 -6.27 18.84 3.43
N ILE A 427 -5.33 18.01 3.82
CA ILE A 427 -4.92 17.85 5.21
C ILE A 427 -3.45 18.21 5.31
N PHE A 428 -3.16 19.21 6.15
CA PHE A 428 -1.81 19.60 6.48
C PHE A 428 -1.50 19.33 7.95
N THR A 429 -0.33 18.76 8.20
CA THR A 429 0.11 18.51 9.56
C THR A 429 1.52 19.04 9.79
N ARG A 430 1.68 19.77 10.90
CA ARG A 430 2.98 20.12 11.46
C ARG A 430 3.02 19.54 12.87
N VAL A 431 3.73 18.44 13.06
CA VAL A 431 3.79 17.72 14.34
C VAL A 431 5.24 17.34 14.65
N GLY A 432 5.75 17.82 15.80
CA GLY A 432 7.08 17.49 16.31
C GLY A 432 8.25 17.97 15.45
N ALA A 433 9.43 18.13 16.03
CA ALA A 433 10.66 18.35 15.29
C ALA A 433 11.25 16.99 14.88
N SER A 434 11.36 16.73 13.58
CA SER A 434 12.32 15.73 13.10
C SER A 434 13.63 16.45 12.81
N ASP A 435 14.69 16.11 13.54
CA ASP A 435 16.02 16.55 13.20
C ASP A 435 16.40 15.98 11.84
N ASP A 436 16.36 16.81 10.82
CA ASP A 436 16.92 16.49 9.51
C ASP A 436 18.39 16.94 9.47
N LEU A 437 19.24 16.16 10.11
CA LEU A 437 20.69 16.39 10.13
C LEU A 437 21.30 16.34 8.71
N ALA A 438 20.62 15.69 7.77
CA ALA A 438 21.13 15.53 6.40
C ALA A 438 21.02 16.82 5.57
N SER A 439 20.03 17.68 5.84
CA SER A 439 19.83 18.94 5.11
C SER A 439 20.68 20.10 5.63
N GLY A 440 21.31 19.96 6.80
CA GLY A 440 22.10 21.03 7.44
C GLY A 440 21.27 22.25 7.88
N GLN A 441 19.94 22.16 7.85
CA GLN A 441 19.04 23.22 8.28
C GLN A 441 18.74 23.11 9.78
N SER A 442 18.56 24.25 10.46
CA SER A 442 18.13 24.22 11.85
C SER A 442 16.68 23.70 11.93
N THR A 443 16.34 23.01 13.02
CA THR A 443 14.98 22.52 13.29
C THR A 443 13.93 23.62 13.17
N PHE A 444 14.28 24.83 13.61
CA PHE A 444 13.41 26.00 13.47
C PHE A 444 13.18 26.43 12.01
N MET A 445 14.21 26.38 11.17
CA MET A 445 14.09 26.70 9.74
C MET A 445 13.21 25.68 9.02
N VAL A 446 13.35 24.39 9.32
CA VAL A 446 12.46 23.33 8.79
C VAL A 446 11.02 23.59 9.23
N GLU A 447 10.79 23.89 10.51
CA GLU A 447 9.47 24.23 11.05
C GLU A 447 8.85 25.42 10.30
N MET A 448 9.58 26.51 10.14
CA MET A 448 9.07 27.71 9.46
C MET A 448 8.82 27.47 7.97
N SER A 449 9.61 26.62 7.32
CA SER A 449 9.38 26.23 5.92
C SER A 449 8.11 25.40 5.77
N GLU A 450 7.83 24.47 6.68
CA GLU A 450 6.58 23.70 6.70
C GLU A 450 5.37 24.62 6.96
N VAL A 451 5.44 25.49 7.95
CA VAL A 451 4.38 26.49 8.23
C VAL A 451 4.14 27.40 7.02
N ALA A 452 5.21 27.88 6.38
CA ALA A 452 5.09 28.70 5.17
C ALA A 452 4.42 27.94 4.01
N ASN A 453 4.76 26.66 3.82
CA ASN A 453 4.11 25.80 2.84
C ASN A 453 2.61 25.65 3.14
N ILE A 454 2.24 25.39 4.38
CA ILE A 454 0.85 25.27 4.82
C ILE A 454 0.08 26.56 4.52
N LEU A 455 0.57 27.70 5.01
CA LEU A 455 -0.12 28.99 4.87
C LEU A 455 -0.28 29.46 3.40
N ARG A 456 0.61 29.02 2.49
CA ARG A 456 0.52 29.35 1.06
C ARG A 456 -0.44 28.44 0.30
N ASN A 457 -0.59 27.19 0.71
CA ASN A 457 -1.30 26.18 -0.06
C ASN A 457 -2.64 25.75 0.55
N ALA A 458 -2.88 26.07 1.82
CA ALA A 458 -4.16 25.77 2.46
C ALA A 458 -5.30 26.63 1.90
N THR A 459 -6.51 26.11 1.93
CA THR A 459 -7.76 26.77 1.56
C THR A 459 -8.73 26.80 2.73
N LYS A 460 -9.85 27.47 2.59
CA LYS A 460 -10.94 27.47 3.59
C LYS A 460 -11.52 26.08 3.87
N ASN A 461 -11.36 25.15 2.94
CA ASN A 461 -11.85 23.78 3.06
C ASN A 461 -10.80 22.82 3.64
N SER A 462 -9.59 23.31 3.89
CA SER A 462 -8.50 22.50 4.43
C SER A 462 -8.65 22.22 5.94
N LEU A 463 -8.08 21.11 6.40
CA LEU A 463 -7.90 20.78 7.81
C LEU A 463 -6.42 20.92 8.17
N LEU A 464 -6.12 21.77 9.15
CA LEU A 464 -4.77 22.04 9.63
C LEU A 464 -4.56 21.45 11.03
N ILE A 465 -3.47 20.71 11.18
CA ILE A 465 -3.01 20.14 12.46
C ILE A 465 -1.65 20.77 12.79
N LEU A 466 -1.65 21.73 13.70
CA LEU A 466 -0.47 22.51 14.04
C LEU A 466 -0.08 22.24 15.51
N ASP A 467 1.07 21.62 15.71
CA ASP A 467 1.56 21.22 17.03
C ASP A 467 2.85 21.96 17.37
N GLU A 468 2.80 22.73 18.46
CA GLU A 468 3.95 23.41 19.06
C GLU A 468 4.70 24.38 18.13
N ILE A 469 3.97 25.21 17.40
CA ILE A 469 4.56 26.23 16.53
C ILE A 469 5.31 27.28 17.36
N GLY A 470 6.54 27.62 16.93
CA GLY A 470 7.39 28.64 17.56
C GLY A 470 8.29 28.11 18.69
N ARG A 471 8.33 26.79 18.92
CA ARG A 471 9.14 26.21 20.00
C ARG A 471 10.65 26.27 19.76
N GLY A 472 11.07 26.32 18.50
CA GLY A 472 12.49 26.26 18.09
C GLY A 472 13.28 27.57 18.26
N THR A 473 12.67 28.65 18.83
CA THR A 473 13.31 29.97 18.98
C THR A 473 13.08 30.55 20.38
N SER A 474 13.41 31.85 20.58
CA SER A 474 13.15 32.51 21.85
C SER A 474 11.65 32.55 22.19
N THR A 475 11.29 32.53 23.49
CA THR A 475 9.90 32.46 23.92
C THR A 475 9.05 33.58 23.33
N TYR A 476 9.57 34.82 23.27
CA TYR A 476 8.82 35.95 22.75
C TYR A 476 8.64 35.91 21.25
N ASP A 477 9.68 35.55 20.49
CA ASP A 477 9.60 35.41 19.05
C ASP A 477 8.66 34.25 18.67
N GLY A 478 8.78 33.10 19.37
CA GLY A 478 7.91 31.95 19.17
C GLY A 478 6.45 32.24 19.43
N LEU A 479 6.14 32.93 20.57
CA LEU A 479 4.79 33.36 20.89
C LEU A 479 4.25 34.34 19.83
N ALA A 480 5.04 35.33 19.41
CA ALA A 480 4.62 36.31 18.42
C ALA A 480 4.30 35.66 17.07
N ILE A 481 5.13 34.70 16.62
CA ILE A 481 4.90 33.94 15.40
C ILE A 481 3.62 33.10 15.53
N ALA A 482 3.47 32.34 16.61
CA ALA A 482 2.29 31.50 16.84
C ALA A 482 1.00 32.32 16.89
N TRP A 483 1.03 33.48 17.56
CA TRP A 483 -0.09 34.42 17.62
C TRP A 483 -0.47 34.92 16.22
N ALA A 484 0.50 35.42 15.44
CA ALA A 484 0.28 35.93 14.09
C ALA A 484 -0.24 34.83 13.13
N VAL A 485 0.23 33.58 13.28
CA VAL A 485 -0.26 32.43 12.51
C VAL A 485 -1.74 32.16 12.81
N VAL A 486 -2.14 32.18 14.09
CA VAL A 486 -3.56 31.99 14.46
C VAL A 486 -4.42 33.14 13.95
N GLU A 487 -3.96 34.40 14.07
CA GLU A 487 -4.68 35.55 13.48
C GLU A 487 -4.86 35.40 11.97
N TYR A 488 -3.79 35.03 11.24
CA TYR A 488 -3.83 34.83 9.79
C TYR A 488 -4.84 33.73 9.39
N ILE A 489 -4.81 32.59 10.08
CA ILE A 489 -5.73 31.48 9.80
C ILE A 489 -7.18 31.82 10.17
N SER A 490 -7.40 32.58 11.24
CA SER A 490 -8.74 32.95 11.70
C SER A 490 -9.45 33.90 10.74
N ASN A 491 -8.70 34.67 9.96
CA ASN A 491 -9.25 35.61 9.00
C ASN A 491 -9.82 34.87 7.77
N SER A 492 -11.15 34.89 7.61
CA SER A 492 -11.85 34.20 6.52
C SER A 492 -11.60 34.80 5.14
N GLU A 493 -11.11 36.03 5.06
CA GLU A 493 -10.73 36.65 3.78
C GLU A 493 -9.34 36.24 3.32
N LEU A 494 -8.47 35.82 4.25
CA LEU A 494 -7.11 35.37 3.96
C LEU A 494 -7.03 33.86 3.81
N LEU A 495 -7.54 33.11 4.79
CA LEU A 495 -7.47 31.65 4.78
C LEU A 495 -8.76 30.99 5.28
N GLY A 496 -9.14 31.16 6.53
CA GLY A 496 -10.37 30.62 7.10
C GLY A 496 -10.41 29.09 7.24
N ALA A 497 -9.27 28.41 7.34
CA ALA A 497 -9.18 26.96 7.43
C ALA A 497 -9.55 26.41 8.81
N LYS A 498 -10.14 25.21 8.85
CA LYS A 498 -10.39 24.45 10.11
C LYS A 498 -9.07 24.02 10.70
N THR A 499 -8.83 24.31 11.98
CA THR A 499 -7.51 24.13 12.60
C THR A 499 -7.60 23.57 14.02
N LEU A 500 -6.81 22.53 14.28
CA LEU A 500 -6.45 22.12 15.64
C LEU A 500 -5.03 22.63 15.91
N PHE A 501 -4.90 23.48 16.92
CA PHE A 501 -3.65 24.17 17.27
C PHE A 501 -3.22 23.82 18.69
N ALA A 502 -2.26 22.92 18.85
CA ALA A 502 -1.72 22.60 20.15
C ALA A 502 -0.52 23.49 20.50
N THR A 503 -0.49 23.96 21.72
CA THR A 503 0.54 24.90 22.18
C THR A 503 0.85 24.76 23.68
N HIS A 504 2.06 25.20 24.08
CA HIS A 504 2.36 25.47 25.51
C HIS A 504 2.24 26.95 25.86
N TYR A 505 2.06 27.81 24.87
CA TYR A 505 1.85 29.24 25.13
C TYR A 505 0.44 29.43 25.65
N HIS A 506 0.30 29.51 26.98
CA HIS A 506 -1.01 29.76 27.63
C HIS A 506 -1.59 31.10 27.19
N GLU A 507 -0.72 32.04 26.84
CA GLU A 507 -1.07 33.36 26.35
C GLU A 507 -1.95 33.33 25.08
N LEU A 508 -1.83 32.30 24.26
CA LEU A 508 -2.69 32.17 23.08
C LEU A 508 -4.17 31.93 23.42
N THR A 509 -4.49 31.53 24.65
CA THR A 509 -5.88 31.42 25.14
C THR A 509 -6.61 32.74 25.18
N GLU A 510 -5.88 33.87 25.27
CA GLU A 510 -6.44 35.22 25.20
C GLU A 510 -7.06 35.57 23.83
N LEU A 511 -6.82 34.74 22.80
CA LEU A 511 -7.39 34.94 21.47
C LEU A 511 -8.88 34.55 21.42
N GLU A 512 -9.36 33.67 22.31
CA GLU A 512 -10.79 33.44 22.48
C GLU A 512 -11.48 34.72 22.91
N GLY A 513 -12.54 35.08 22.22
CA GLY A 513 -13.26 36.35 22.43
C GLY A 513 -12.64 37.59 21.78
N LYS A 514 -11.35 37.55 21.37
CA LYS A 514 -10.73 38.58 20.54
C LYS A 514 -10.85 38.28 19.04
N LEU A 515 -10.80 37.01 18.68
CA LEU A 515 -10.97 36.50 17.31
C LEU A 515 -12.28 35.73 17.20
N SER A 516 -12.96 35.89 16.08
CA SER A 516 -14.15 35.10 15.76
C SER A 516 -13.77 33.63 15.49
N ALA A 517 -14.61 32.72 15.95
CA ALA A 517 -14.48 31.28 15.70
C ALA A 517 -13.19 30.61 16.25
N VAL A 518 -12.59 31.19 17.28
CA VAL A 518 -11.49 30.61 18.07
C VAL A 518 -12.05 30.14 19.41
N ASN A 519 -11.79 28.90 19.76
CA ASN A 519 -12.22 28.31 21.03
C ASN A 519 -11.04 27.64 21.74
N ASN A 520 -11.01 27.76 23.07
CA ASN A 520 -9.98 27.14 23.90
C ASN A 520 -10.42 25.78 24.42
N TYR A 521 -9.47 24.87 24.41
CA TYR A 521 -9.58 23.53 24.96
C TYR A 521 -8.34 23.21 25.78
N CYS A 522 -8.49 22.34 26.76
CA CYS A 522 -7.37 21.83 27.54
C CYS A 522 -7.55 20.33 27.81
N ILE A 523 -6.45 19.69 28.20
CA ILE A 523 -6.51 18.32 28.67
C ILE A 523 -6.94 18.31 30.13
N ALA A 524 -7.99 17.51 30.40
CA ALA A 524 -8.46 17.33 31.78
C ALA A 524 -7.39 16.62 32.62
N VAL A 525 -7.13 17.20 33.77
CA VAL A 525 -6.17 16.73 34.77
C VAL A 525 -6.91 16.51 36.08
N LYS A 526 -6.64 15.40 36.74
CA LYS A 526 -7.08 15.16 38.13
C LYS A 526 -5.90 15.30 39.06
N GLU A 527 -5.98 16.23 39.97
CA GLU A 527 -5.02 16.37 41.04
C GLU A 527 -5.39 15.39 42.17
N ASP A 528 -4.44 14.59 42.63
CA ASP A 528 -4.61 13.64 43.72
C ASP A 528 -3.49 13.87 44.74
N GLY A 529 -3.70 14.90 45.61
CA GLY A 529 -2.68 15.41 46.51
C GLY A 529 -1.51 16.07 45.77
N ASP A 530 -0.30 15.53 45.92
CA ASP A 530 0.91 16.01 45.23
C ASP A 530 1.13 15.34 43.86
N ASP A 531 0.28 14.38 43.48
CA ASP A 531 0.38 13.66 42.23
C ASP A 531 -0.69 14.11 41.22
N ILE A 532 -0.37 13.97 39.93
CA ILE A 532 -1.23 14.38 38.83
C ILE A 532 -1.51 13.19 37.92
N VAL A 533 -2.80 12.99 37.66
CA VAL A 533 -3.26 11.99 36.67
C VAL A 533 -3.82 12.70 35.46
N PHE A 534 -3.21 12.47 34.30
CA PHE A 534 -3.73 12.97 33.03
C PHE A 534 -4.88 12.09 32.56
N LEU A 535 -6.07 12.66 32.49
CA LEU A 535 -7.27 11.93 32.07
C LEU A 535 -7.35 11.71 30.57
N ARG A 536 -6.45 12.29 29.77
CA ARG A 536 -6.42 12.22 28.30
C ARG A 536 -7.74 12.63 27.63
N LYS A 537 -8.59 13.34 28.34
CA LYS A 537 -9.87 13.88 27.85
C LYS A 537 -9.70 15.36 27.52
N ILE A 538 -10.10 15.76 26.33
CA ILE A 538 -10.13 17.15 25.88
C ILE A 538 -11.43 17.77 26.38
N VAL A 539 -11.32 18.92 27.07
CA VAL A 539 -12.46 19.67 27.63
C VAL A 539 -12.37 21.13 27.22
N LYS A 540 -13.51 21.80 27.13
CA LYS A 540 -13.59 23.24 26.84
C LYS A 540 -12.98 24.06 27.95
N GLY A 541 -12.18 25.07 27.61
CA GLY A 541 -11.50 25.99 28.53
C GLY A 541 -9.99 26.02 28.34
N GLY A 542 -9.32 26.99 28.95
CA GLY A 542 -7.85 27.09 28.97
C GLY A 542 -7.26 26.37 30.17
N ALA A 543 -6.03 25.87 30.07
CA ALA A 543 -5.29 25.39 31.24
C ALA A 543 -4.69 26.59 31.98
N ASP A 544 -5.05 26.75 33.26
CA ASP A 544 -4.58 27.86 34.07
C ASP A 544 -3.13 27.68 34.58
N ARG A 545 -2.56 26.48 34.46
CA ARG A 545 -1.24 26.14 35.01
C ARG A 545 -0.41 25.29 34.05
N SER A 546 0.89 25.50 34.11
CA SER A 546 1.88 24.66 33.46
C SER A 546 2.21 23.45 34.35
N TYR A 547 2.21 22.24 33.81
CA TYR A 547 2.50 21.00 34.54
C TYR A 547 3.90 20.43 34.24
N GLY A 548 4.81 21.24 33.69
CA GLY A 548 6.14 20.78 33.27
C GLY A 548 6.98 20.21 34.42
N ILE A 549 6.91 20.83 35.61
CA ILE A 549 7.66 20.39 36.79
C ILE A 549 7.12 19.04 37.30
N GLN A 550 5.80 18.84 37.27
CA GLN A 550 5.17 17.60 37.68
C GLN A 550 5.50 16.45 36.70
N VAL A 551 5.56 16.74 35.39
CA VAL A 551 6.03 15.76 34.38
C VAL A 551 7.50 15.40 34.63
N ALA A 552 8.35 16.36 35.02
CA ALA A 552 9.74 16.09 35.39
C ALA A 552 9.84 15.17 36.62
N LYS A 553 8.97 15.38 37.63
CA LYS A 553 8.85 14.48 38.80
C LYS A 553 8.46 13.05 38.36
N LEU A 554 7.43 12.91 37.54
CA LEU A 554 6.99 11.62 37.00
C LEU A 554 8.08 10.91 36.16
N ALA A 555 8.93 11.67 35.48
CA ALA A 555 10.07 11.16 34.71
C ALA A 555 11.26 10.73 35.58
N GLY A 556 11.19 10.94 36.91
CA GLY A 556 12.23 10.52 37.84
C GLY A 556 13.36 11.55 38.04
N VAL A 557 13.13 12.83 37.74
CA VAL A 557 14.08 13.90 38.07
C VAL A 557 14.19 14.00 39.62
N PRO A 558 15.41 14.12 40.21
CA PRO A 558 15.60 14.13 41.65
C PRO A 558 14.76 15.20 42.37
N ASP A 559 14.16 14.84 43.51
CA ASP A 559 13.25 15.70 44.25
C ASP A 559 13.86 17.05 44.63
N VAL A 560 15.17 17.12 44.91
CA VAL A 560 15.90 18.37 45.20
C VAL A 560 15.83 19.35 44.02
N VAL A 561 15.91 18.83 42.78
CA VAL A 561 15.81 19.63 41.54
C VAL A 561 14.36 20.10 41.37
N ILE A 562 13.39 19.22 41.61
CA ILE A 562 11.95 19.52 41.53
C ILE A 562 11.56 20.61 42.54
N ALA A 563 12.00 20.48 43.78
CA ALA A 563 11.74 21.50 44.83
C ALA A 563 12.29 22.88 44.41
N ARG A 564 13.54 22.89 43.90
CA ARG A 564 14.16 24.14 43.45
C ARG A 564 13.47 24.74 42.23
N ALA A 565 13.05 23.89 41.28
CA ALA A 565 12.30 24.32 40.10
C ALA A 565 10.97 25.00 40.50
N ASN A 566 10.24 24.47 41.48
CA ASN A 566 9.02 25.07 41.99
C ASN A 566 9.28 26.45 42.62
N GLU A 567 10.34 26.60 43.44
CA GLU A 567 10.71 27.90 44.02
C GLU A 567 11.01 28.94 42.93
N ILE A 568 11.79 28.56 41.88
CA ILE A 568 12.13 29.46 40.79
C ILE A 568 10.87 29.80 39.96
N CYS A 569 10.01 28.83 39.69
CA CYS A 569 8.77 29.03 38.96
C CYS A 569 7.86 30.05 39.65
N ASN A 570 7.67 29.93 40.95
CA ASN A 570 6.89 30.89 41.76
C ASN A 570 7.47 32.30 41.68
N GLN A 571 8.80 32.47 41.72
CA GLN A 571 9.45 33.78 41.56
C GLN A 571 9.30 34.40 40.17
N LEU A 572 9.15 33.56 39.12
CA LEU A 572 8.97 34.02 37.75
C LEU A 572 7.53 34.41 37.44
N ILE A 573 6.55 33.72 38.04
CA ILE A 573 5.12 34.00 37.86
C ILE A 573 4.74 35.37 38.43
N ASP A 574 5.41 35.82 39.53
CA ASP A 574 5.17 37.12 40.15
C ASP A 574 5.60 38.34 39.29
N LYS A 575 6.20 38.14 38.14
CA LYS A 575 6.67 39.20 37.23
C LYS A 575 5.83 39.29 35.95
N ASP A 576 4.65 39.85 36.02
CA ASP A 576 3.81 40.60 35.06
C ASP A 576 4.10 40.45 33.54
N ILE A 577 3.89 39.26 32.94
CA ILE A 577 3.75 39.09 31.47
C ILE A 577 2.27 39.19 31.07
N THR A 578 1.37 38.72 31.91
CA THR A 578 -0.07 38.59 31.63
C THR A 578 -0.76 39.96 31.45
N THR A 579 -0.29 40.99 32.13
CA THR A 579 -0.90 42.35 32.07
C THR A 579 -0.59 43.04 30.73
N LYS A 580 0.60 42.85 30.15
CA LYS A 580 1.01 43.46 28.86
C LYS A 580 0.32 42.82 27.68
N LEU A 581 -0.03 41.56 27.75
CA LEU A 581 -0.69 40.83 26.66
C LEU A 581 -2.17 41.19 26.48
N LYS A 582 -2.85 41.64 27.56
CA LYS A 582 -4.23 42.15 27.51
C LYS A 582 -4.36 43.41 26.66
N GLU A 583 -3.27 44.17 26.49
CA GLU A 583 -3.23 45.42 25.73
C GLU A 583 -2.95 45.25 24.25
N ILE A 584 -2.55 44.06 23.80
CA ILE A 584 -2.30 43.77 22.36
C ILE A 584 -3.64 43.79 21.60
N LYS A 585 -3.77 44.74 20.67
CA LYS A 585 -4.93 44.80 19.77
C LYS A 585 -4.78 43.79 18.66
N VAL A 586 -5.82 42.98 18.47
CA VAL A 586 -5.93 42.08 17.31
C VAL A 586 -6.05 42.96 16.06
N THR A 587 -5.31 42.62 15.00
CA THR A 587 -5.39 43.32 13.73
C THR A 587 -5.92 42.41 12.63
N ASN A 588 -6.92 42.93 11.90
CA ASN A 588 -7.39 42.31 10.66
C ASN A 588 -6.72 42.93 9.42
N ASP A 589 -5.80 43.89 9.61
CA ASP A 589 -5.15 44.62 8.53
C ASP A 589 -3.91 43.93 7.98
N PHE A 590 -4.06 42.66 7.53
CA PHE A 590 -3.08 42.06 6.65
C PHE A 590 -3.27 42.59 5.24
N LYS A 591 -2.69 43.74 4.92
CA LYS A 591 -2.68 44.22 3.54
C LYS A 591 -1.75 43.33 2.73
N PRO A 592 -2.21 42.69 1.63
CA PRO A 592 -1.32 42.01 0.71
C PRO A 592 -0.31 43.05 0.18
N LYS A 593 0.98 42.87 0.44
CA LYS A 593 2.01 43.61 -0.27
C LYS A 593 1.81 43.32 -1.74
N LYS A 594 1.63 44.39 -2.56
CA LYS A 594 1.75 44.28 -4.01
C LYS A 594 3.04 43.51 -4.31
N GLU A 595 2.91 42.45 -5.07
CA GLU A 595 4.04 41.66 -5.55
C GLU A 595 5.04 42.59 -6.22
N ASP A 596 6.16 42.83 -5.58
CA ASP A 596 7.38 43.18 -6.28
C ASP A 596 7.76 41.96 -7.12
N THR A 597 7.59 42.10 -8.42
CA THR A 597 7.99 41.12 -9.42
C THR A 597 9.51 40.97 -9.44
N GLN A 598 10.10 40.46 -8.38
CA GLN A 598 11.41 39.88 -8.42
C GLN A 598 11.23 38.40 -8.70
N MET A 599 11.49 38.02 -9.96
CA MET A 599 11.68 36.62 -10.36
C MET A 599 12.63 35.95 -9.36
N SER A 600 12.11 35.16 -8.46
CA SER A 600 12.94 34.25 -7.68
C SER A 600 13.40 33.16 -8.63
N MET A 601 14.71 33.02 -8.81
CA MET A 601 15.36 32.01 -9.65
C MET A 601 15.15 30.56 -9.14
N PHE A 602 14.33 30.35 -8.11
CA PHE A 602 14.01 29.06 -7.51
C PHE A 602 12.51 28.99 -7.16
N GLY A 603 11.65 28.85 -8.16
CA GLY A 603 10.22 28.81 -7.90
C GLY A 603 9.38 28.41 -9.10
N SER A 604 9.73 27.33 -9.76
CA SER A 604 8.74 26.61 -10.56
C SER A 604 8.11 25.55 -9.66
N PRO A 605 6.75 25.46 -9.61
CA PRO A 605 6.12 24.32 -8.97
C PRO A 605 6.53 23.08 -9.76
N VAL A 606 7.33 22.22 -9.15
CA VAL A 606 7.62 20.88 -9.68
C VAL A 606 6.31 20.10 -9.54
N SER A 607 5.57 19.97 -10.62
CA SER A 607 4.49 19.01 -10.69
C SER A 607 5.13 17.61 -10.59
N TYR A 608 4.99 16.99 -9.43
CA TYR A 608 5.34 15.59 -9.27
C TYR A 608 4.33 14.75 -10.03
N THR A 609 4.60 14.52 -11.30
CA THR A 609 4.01 13.39 -12.02
C THR A 609 4.62 12.12 -11.44
N HIS A 610 3.87 11.42 -10.59
CA HIS A 610 4.21 10.05 -10.21
C HIS A 610 4.02 9.15 -11.43
N LEU A 611 5.06 9.02 -12.23
CA LEU A 611 5.18 7.92 -13.17
C LEU A 611 5.42 6.64 -12.34
N ARG A 612 4.39 5.85 -12.16
CA ARG A 612 4.55 4.48 -11.69
C ARG A 612 5.13 3.65 -12.83
N ALA A 613 6.43 3.37 -12.75
CA ALA A 613 6.97 2.21 -13.41
C ALA A 613 6.55 0.99 -12.56
N HIS A 614 5.76 0.12 -13.15
CA HIS A 614 5.54 -1.22 -12.61
C HIS A 614 6.79 -2.03 -12.92
N GLU A 615 7.63 -2.28 -11.90
CA GLU A 615 8.53 -3.43 -11.86
C GLU A 615 7.80 -4.66 -11.36
#